data_501559897f3ffe175b50244a1dc87e79
#
_entry.id   501559897f3ffe175b50244a1dc87e79
#
_cell.length_a   1.000
_cell.length_b   1.000
_cell.length_c   1.000
_cell.angle_alpha   90.00
_cell.angle_beta   90.00
_cell.angle_gamma   90.00
#
_symmetry.space_group_name_H-M   'P 1'
#
loop_
_entity.id
_entity.type
_entity.pdbx_description
1 polymer ?
#
loop_
_entity_poly.entity_id
_entity_poly.type
_entity_poly.pdbx_seq_one_letter_code
_entity_poly.pdbx_strand_id
1 'polypeptide(L)'
;METRILKLDPENYDTNLLTPVGKCIRDGGLVAFPTETVYGIAANRDNPDAIAKLLSVRNSPQEKLLTIHIADSNSVKKYINNTIPNKAQKLINKLWPGPLTIVLSAGDGGSIGLRYPNNEIACDLIKTSGVTVVAPSANLSGEPPAYEANSVIKAFNGKIDYIIDGGPTRHRTSSTVVRIIGDNVEVLREGAIPKSVVYDFSYTTVLFICTGNTCRSPIAEAIFKNLLAKKYGISEDELEAKGFRIISSGTSAGAGVPPVEGVVKTMEEMGINIEKHQSQPLTPSLIDEADYIYGMTDSHIDIVKEWMPEAEDKVFLLSPNSEQIEDPIGGSMDTYKECANTIKKCIEQRIDKF
;
A
#
# COMPACT_ATOMS: atom_id res chain seq x y z
N MET A 1 -24.50 29.36 -19.48
CA MET A 1 -24.94 27.99 -19.17
C MET A 1 -25.51 27.98 -17.77
N GLU A 2 -26.60 27.24 -17.51
CA GLU A 2 -27.15 27.08 -16.16
C GLU A 2 -26.55 25.81 -15.52
N THR A 3 -25.99 25.94 -14.32
CA THR A 3 -25.48 24.79 -13.55
C THR A 3 -26.61 24.20 -12.70
N ARG A 4 -26.87 22.91 -12.82
CA ARG A 4 -27.85 22.20 -12.00
C ARG A 4 -27.21 21.73 -10.69
N ILE A 5 -27.84 22.06 -9.56
CA ILE A 5 -27.38 21.62 -8.24
C ILE A 5 -28.28 20.47 -7.80
N LEU A 6 -27.67 19.29 -7.58
CA LEU A 6 -28.33 18.08 -7.07
C LEU A 6 -27.89 17.86 -5.62
N LYS A 7 -28.81 18.05 -4.68
CA LYS A 7 -28.54 17.77 -3.26
C LYS A 7 -28.89 16.31 -2.95
N LEU A 8 -27.93 15.59 -2.38
CA LEU A 8 -28.08 14.19 -1.97
C LEU A 8 -27.71 14.03 -0.49
N ASP A 9 -28.47 13.22 0.21
CA ASP A 9 -28.08 12.73 1.53
C ASP A 9 -27.10 11.56 1.33
N PRO A 10 -25.83 11.67 1.73
CA PRO A 10 -24.83 10.63 1.47
C PRO A 10 -25.15 9.26 2.10
N GLU A 11 -26.01 9.23 3.13
CA GLU A 11 -26.42 8.00 3.79
C GLU A 11 -27.74 7.41 3.24
N ASN A 12 -28.51 8.20 2.50
CA ASN A 12 -29.81 7.76 1.98
C ASN A 12 -30.22 8.55 0.74
N TYR A 13 -29.84 8.09 -0.45
CA TYR A 13 -30.27 8.69 -1.72
C TYR A 13 -30.68 7.60 -2.72
N ASP A 14 -31.58 7.98 -3.64
CA ASP A 14 -31.93 7.15 -4.79
C ASP A 14 -30.84 7.25 -5.88
N THR A 15 -30.16 6.14 -6.14
CA THR A 15 -29.09 6.05 -7.16
C THR A 15 -29.58 6.42 -8.56
N ASN A 16 -30.89 6.28 -8.85
CA ASN A 16 -31.46 6.69 -10.12
C ASN A 16 -31.32 8.21 -10.39
N LEU A 17 -31.20 9.03 -9.35
CA LEU A 17 -30.93 10.46 -9.48
C LEU A 17 -29.58 10.74 -10.16
N LEU A 18 -28.64 9.81 -10.11
CA LEU A 18 -27.34 9.91 -10.77
C LEU A 18 -27.39 9.54 -12.27
N THR A 19 -28.45 8.89 -12.74
CA THR A 19 -28.57 8.47 -14.15
C THR A 19 -28.42 9.63 -15.15
N PRO A 20 -29.15 10.76 -15.01
CA PRO A 20 -28.97 11.90 -15.91
C PRO A 20 -27.62 12.58 -15.75
N VAL A 21 -27.01 12.51 -14.54
CA VAL A 21 -25.71 13.09 -14.24
C VAL A 21 -24.58 12.26 -14.86
N GLY A 22 -24.65 10.92 -14.76
CA GLY A 22 -23.71 10.02 -15.42
C GLY A 22 -23.79 10.13 -16.95
N LYS A 23 -25.03 10.28 -17.52
CA LYS A 23 -25.20 10.54 -18.93
C LYS A 23 -24.54 11.87 -19.33
N CYS A 24 -24.67 12.91 -18.54
CA CYS A 24 -24.02 14.20 -18.79
C CYS A 24 -22.49 14.05 -18.92
N ILE A 25 -21.83 13.31 -18.02
CA ILE A 25 -20.37 13.02 -18.12
C ILE A 25 -20.05 12.28 -19.42
N ARG A 26 -20.84 11.26 -19.76
CA ARG A 26 -20.67 10.48 -20.99
C ARG A 26 -20.75 11.35 -22.24
N ASP A 27 -21.66 12.28 -22.27
CA ASP A 27 -21.91 13.20 -23.38
C ASP A 27 -20.93 14.39 -23.42
N GLY A 28 -19.90 14.42 -22.53
CA GLY A 28 -18.87 15.45 -22.50
C GLY A 28 -19.13 16.63 -21.55
N GLY A 29 -20.15 16.55 -20.70
CA GLY A 29 -20.41 17.54 -19.66
C GLY A 29 -19.46 17.39 -18.46
N LEU A 30 -19.42 18.41 -17.62
CA LEU A 30 -18.62 18.49 -16.41
C LEU A 30 -19.50 18.42 -15.17
N VAL A 31 -19.11 17.58 -14.22
CA VAL A 31 -19.86 17.35 -12.98
C VAL A 31 -18.97 17.49 -11.77
N ALA A 32 -19.26 18.42 -10.87
CA ALA A 32 -18.60 18.44 -9.58
C ALA A 32 -19.29 17.47 -8.60
N PHE A 33 -18.51 16.73 -7.82
CA PHE A 33 -19.01 15.71 -6.91
C PHE A 33 -18.12 15.57 -5.67
N PRO A 34 -18.68 15.14 -4.52
CA PRO A 34 -17.91 14.92 -3.31
C PRO A 34 -17.08 13.62 -3.40
N THR A 35 -15.93 13.63 -2.72
CA THR A 35 -15.21 12.42 -2.32
C THR A 35 -14.99 12.46 -0.80
N GLU A 36 -14.33 11.45 -0.23
CA GLU A 36 -13.96 11.49 1.20
C GLU A 36 -12.89 12.54 1.50
N THR A 37 -12.16 13.03 0.49
CA THR A 37 -11.06 14.01 0.64
C THR A 37 -11.51 15.43 0.36
N VAL A 38 -11.78 15.73 -0.90
CA VAL A 38 -12.20 17.04 -1.42
C VAL A 38 -13.17 16.82 -2.58
N TYR A 39 -13.88 17.84 -3.00
CA TYR A 39 -14.69 17.79 -4.20
C TYR A 39 -13.82 17.65 -5.46
N GLY A 40 -14.25 16.83 -6.41
CA GLY A 40 -13.65 16.66 -7.73
C GLY A 40 -14.55 17.17 -8.83
N ILE A 41 -13.99 17.47 -10.01
CA ILE A 41 -14.78 17.73 -11.24
C ILE A 41 -14.55 16.57 -12.20
N ALA A 42 -15.60 15.77 -12.43
CA ALA A 42 -15.60 14.66 -13.37
C ALA A 42 -15.68 15.15 -14.81
N ALA A 43 -14.89 14.50 -15.67
CA ALA A 43 -14.98 14.59 -17.11
C ALA A 43 -14.71 13.21 -17.73
N ASN A 44 -15.27 12.97 -18.93
CA ASN A 44 -14.96 11.80 -19.73
C ASN A 44 -13.55 11.94 -20.31
N ARG A 45 -12.61 11.06 -19.90
CA ARG A 45 -11.22 11.04 -20.36
C ARG A 45 -11.11 10.87 -21.88
N ASP A 46 -12.01 10.07 -22.46
CA ASP A 46 -11.95 9.67 -23.86
C ASP A 46 -12.61 10.70 -24.79
N ASN A 47 -13.11 11.82 -24.24
CA ASN A 47 -13.66 12.95 -24.95
C ASN A 47 -12.71 14.16 -24.87
N PRO A 48 -11.97 14.49 -25.95
CA PRO A 48 -11.01 15.61 -25.95
C PRO A 48 -11.65 16.96 -25.63
N ASP A 49 -12.87 17.21 -26.08
CA ASP A 49 -13.58 18.46 -25.81
C ASP A 49 -13.95 18.60 -24.34
N ALA A 50 -14.34 17.50 -23.67
CA ALA A 50 -14.60 17.47 -22.24
C ALA A 50 -13.32 17.77 -21.44
N ILE A 51 -12.19 17.22 -21.87
CA ILE A 51 -10.87 17.49 -21.24
C ILE A 51 -10.47 18.95 -21.45
N ALA A 52 -10.59 19.48 -22.66
CA ALA A 52 -10.28 20.90 -22.94
C ALA A 52 -11.17 21.83 -22.08
N LYS A 53 -12.48 21.56 -22.00
CA LYS A 53 -13.44 22.28 -21.15
C LYS A 53 -13.04 22.22 -19.68
N LEU A 54 -12.67 21.02 -19.15
CA LEU A 54 -12.24 20.80 -17.77
C LEU A 54 -11.00 21.65 -17.43
N LEU A 55 -9.98 21.63 -18.28
CA LEU A 55 -8.75 22.40 -18.09
C LEU A 55 -9.02 23.90 -18.14
N SER A 56 -9.86 24.35 -19.10
CA SER A 56 -10.24 25.75 -19.26
C SER A 56 -10.99 26.30 -18.03
N VAL A 57 -12.02 25.60 -17.54
CA VAL A 57 -12.81 26.08 -16.38
C VAL A 57 -11.99 26.13 -15.09
N ARG A 58 -10.94 25.33 -14.99
CA ARG A 58 -10.02 25.32 -13.85
C ARG A 58 -8.81 26.25 -14.01
N ASN A 59 -8.64 26.91 -15.14
CA ASN A 59 -7.43 27.67 -15.48
C ASN A 59 -6.15 26.81 -15.32
N SER A 60 -6.18 25.55 -15.76
CA SER A 60 -5.13 24.57 -15.53
C SER A 60 -4.27 24.38 -16.79
N PRO A 61 -2.91 24.22 -16.68
CA PRO A 61 -2.08 23.88 -17.83
C PRO A 61 -2.48 22.54 -18.46
N GLN A 62 -2.30 22.39 -19.78
CA GLN A 62 -2.64 21.18 -20.53
C GLN A 62 -1.83 19.94 -20.13
N GLU A 63 -0.60 20.11 -19.62
CA GLU A 63 0.35 19.02 -19.36
C GLU A 63 0.15 18.31 -18.00
N LYS A 64 -0.87 18.65 -17.23
CA LYS A 64 -1.05 18.08 -15.90
C LYS A 64 -1.67 16.68 -15.98
N LEU A 65 -1.02 15.69 -15.40
CA LEU A 65 -1.55 14.33 -15.26
C LEU A 65 -2.91 14.36 -14.54
N LEU A 66 -3.97 13.91 -15.25
CA LEU A 66 -5.31 13.79 -14.71
C LEU A 66 -5.50 12.41 -14.10
N THR A 67 -5.91 12.36 -12.83
CA THR A 67 -6.15 11.10 -12.10
C THR A 67 -7.47 10.48 -12.57
N ILE A 68 -7.42 9.21 -12.99
CA ILE A 68 -8.59 8.39 -13.26
C ILE A 68 -9.18 7.93 -11.93
N HIS A 69 -10.49 8.15 -11.78
CA HIS A 69 -11.25 7.62 -10.67
C HIS A 69 -11.97 6.33 -11.08
N ILE A 70 -11.77 5.30 -10.28
CA ILE A 70 -12.38 3.96 -10.47
C ILE A 70 -13.35 3.67 -9.32
N ALA A 71 -14.29 2.79 -9.54
CA ALA A 71 -15.27 2.35 -8.54
C ALA A 71 -15.11 0.85 -8.19
N ASP A 72 -13.99 0.26 -8.59
CA ASP A 72 -13.62 -1.14 -8.33
C ASP A 72 -12.11 -1.29 -8.51
N SER A 73 -11.43 -1.89 -7.54
CA SER A 73 -9.97 -2.08 -7.56
C SER A 73 -9.50 -3.00 -8.70
N ASN A 74 -10.30 -3.97 -9.12
CA ASN A 74 -9.97 -4.86 -10.24
C ASN A 74 -9.86 -4.10 -11.58
N SER A 75 -10.50 -2.94 -11.68
CA SER A 75 -10.43 -2.07 -12.85
C SER A 75 -9.03 -1.52 -13.14
N VAL A 76 -8.10 -1.56 -12.19
CA VAL A 76 -6.69 -1.15 -12.40
C VAL A 76 -6.08 -1.82 -13.60
N LYS A 77 -6.33 -3.13 -13.76
CA LYS A 77 -5.78 -3.95 -14.87
C LYS A 77 -6.16 -3.47 -16.27
N LYS A 78 -7.21 -2.64 -16.39
CA LYS A 78 -7.63 -2.05 -17.69
C LYS A 78 -6.69 -0.92 -18.15
N TYR A 79 -5.94 -0.34 -17.23
CA TYR A 79 -5.15 0.88 -17.46
C TYR A 79 -3.64 0.62 -17.49
N ILE A 80 -3.22 -0.59 -17.13
CA ILE A 80 -1.82 -1.00 -17.16
C ILE A 80 -1.70 -2.29 -17.98
N ASN A 81 -0.68 -2.38 -18.85
CA ASN A 81 -0.46 -3.57 -19.68
C ASN A 81 0.32 -4.67 -18.95
N ASN A 82 0.87 -4.37 -17.79
CA ASN A 82 1.70 -5.27 -17.01
C ASN A 82 0.97 -5.73 -15.75
N THR A 83 1.55 -6.72 -15.09
CA THR A 83 1.14 -7.12 -13.75
C THR A 83 1.24 -5.92 -12.80
N ILE A 84 0.27 -5.78 -11.88
CA ILE A 84 0.34 -4.75 -10.84
C ILE A 84 1.59 -5.03 -10.00
N PRO A 85 2.51 -4.05 -9.82
CA PRO A 85 3.68 -4.24 -8.96
C PRO A 85 3.27 -4.66 -7.55
N ASN A 86 4.01 -5.57 -6.91
CA ASN A 86 3.66 -6.08 -5.58
C ASN A 86 3.40 -4.98 -4.56
N LYS A 87 4.25 -3.95 -4.52
CA LYS A 87 4.07 -2.81 -3.62
C LYS A 87 2.81 -1.99 -3.93
N ALA A 88 2.44 -1.87 -5.20
CA ALA A 88 1.17 -1.24 -5.58
C ALA A 88 -0.02 -2.09 -5.13
N GLN A 89 0.05 -3.40 -5.30
CA GLN A 89 -1.01 -4.32 -4.86
C GLN A 89 -1.21 -4.26 -3.34
N LYS A 90 -0.12 -4.19 -2.56
CA LYS A 90 -0.19 -4.02 -1.10
C LYS A 90 -0.91 -2.73 -0.71
N LEU A 91 -0.49 -1.60 -1.30
CA LEU A 91 -1.11 -0.30 -1.01
C LEU A 91 -2.58 -0.26 -1.44
N ILE A 92 -2.92 -0.89 -2.56
CA ILE A 92 -4.31 -1.08 -3.00
C ILE A 92 -5.11 -1.85 -1.97
N ASN A 93 -4.63 -3.01 -1.54
CA ASN A 93 -5.34 -3.87 -0.60
C ASN A 93 -5.54 -3.22 0.78
N LYS A 94 -4.59 -2.39 1.24
CA LYS A 94 -4.63 -1.77 2.57
C LYS A 94 -5.30 -0.38 2.59
N LEU A 95 -5.24 0.39 1.51
CA LEU A 95 -5.59 1.80 1.50
C LEU A 95 -6.69 2.18 0.49
N TRP A 96 -7.19 1.23 -0.31
CA TRP A 96 -8.34 1.41 -1.19
C TRP A 96 -9.54 0.54 -0.77
N PRO A 97 -10.78 1.06 -0.86
CA PRO A 97 -11.13 2.43 -1.26
C PRO A 97 -10.63 3.46 -0.25
N GLY A 98 -10.10 4.61 -0.73
CA GLY A 98 -9.54 5.59 0.20
C GLY A 98 -8.75 6.74 -0.43
N PRO A 99 -8.16 7.58 0.45
CA PRO A 99 -7.54 8.84 0.08
C PRO A 99 -6.12 8.68 -0.50
N LEU A 100 -5.87 7.61 -1.27
CA LEU A 100 -4.61 7.34 -1.95
C LEU A 100 -4.78 7.40 -3.46
N THR A 101 -3.92 8.18 -4.12
CA THR A 101 -3.73 8.16 -5.57
C THR A 101 -2.43 7.43 -5.89
N ILE A 102 -2.49 6.39 -6.72
CA ILE A 102 -1.32 5.61 -7.14
C ILE A 102 -1.01 5.94 -8.59
N VAL A 103 0.23 6.35 -8.86
CA VAL A 103 0.76 6.61 -10.20
C VAL A 103 1.59 5.41 -10.62
N LEU A 104 1.18 4.77 -11.71
CA LEU A 104 1.82 3.59 -12.29
C LEU A 104 2.31 3.89 -13.72
N SER A 105 3.18 3.04 -14.24
CA SER A 105 3.54 3.07 -15.66
C SER A 105 2.35 2.61 -16.49
N ALA A 106 1.94 3.44 -17.45
CA ALA A 106 0.90 3.11 -18.40
C ALA A 106 1.46 2.23 -19.53
N GLY A 107 0.57 1.53 -20.23
CA GLY A 107 0.97 0.60 -21.27
C GLY A 107 1.58 1.24 -22.53
N ASP A 108 1.45 2.54 -22.67
CA ASP A 108 2.01 3.35 -23.76
C ASP A 108 3.40 3.97 -23.43
N GLY A 109 3.98 3.58 -22.27
CA GLY A 109 5.24 4.12 -21.75
C GLY A 109 5.11 5.43 -20.98
N GLY A 110 3.87 5.95 -20.83
CA GLY A 110 3.57 7.11 -20.00
C GLY A 110 3.32 6.73 -18.53
N SER A 111 2.78 7.68 -17.78
CA SER A 111 2.34 7.48 -16.40
C SER A 111 0.83 7.70 -16.28
N ILE A 112 0.18 6.89 -15.45
CA ILE A 112 -1.25 6.99 -15.18
C ILE A 112 -1.51 7.06 -13.67
N GLY A 113 -2.28 8.06 -13.25
CA GLY A 113 -2.74 8.18 -11.87
C GLY A 113 -4.12 7.54 -11.72
N LEU A 114 -4.26 6.65 -10.74
CA LEU A 114 -5.49 5.93 -10.43
C LEU A 114 -5.90 6.18 -8.99
N ARG A 115 -7.21 6.27 -8.73
CA ARG A 115 -7.77 6.39 -7.40
C ARG A 115 -9.12 5.69 -7.29
N TYR A 116 -9.31 4.94 -6.20
CA TYR A 116 -10.61 4.39 -5.80
C TYR A 116 -11.09 5.14 -4.55
N PRO A 117 -12.02 6.13 -4.68
CA PRO A 117 -12.45 6.94 -3.55
C PRO A 117 -13.35 6.14 -2.58
N ASN A 118 -13.24 6.41 -1.29
CA ASN A 118 -14.13 5.88 -0.26
C ASN A 118 -15.34 6.81 -0.07
N ASN A 119 -16.18 6.90 -1.10
CA ASN A 119 -17.39 7.71 -1.10
C ASN A 119 -18.42 7.08 -2.06
N GLU A 120 -19.59 6.73 -1.56
CA GLU A 120 -20.61 6.01 -2.32
C GLU A 120 -21.13 6.83 -3.50
N ILE A 121 -21.43 8.12 -3.30
CA ILE A 121 -21.90 9.02 -4.39
C ILE A 121 -20.85 9.06 -5.52
N ALA A 122 -19.57 9.15 -5.19
CA ALA A 122 -18.49 9.13 -6.17
C ALA A 122 -18.45 7.82 -6.94
N CYS A 123 -18.51 6.69 -6.24
CA CYS A 123 -18.46 5.36 -6.82
C CYS A 123 -19.67 5.10 -7.76
N ASP A 124 -20.86 5.46 -7.31
CA ASP A 124 -22.09 5.26 -8.09
C ASP A 124 -22.15 6.18 -9.30
N LEU A 125 -21.68 7.42 -9.18
CA LEU A 125 -21.55 8.34 -10.32
C LEU A 125 -20.59 7.78 -11.37
N ILE A 126 -19.42 7.26 -10.96
CA ILE A 126 -18.43 6.66 -11.85
C ILE A 126 -19.03 5.45 -12.57
N LYS A 127 -19.71 4.54 -11.85
CA LYS A 127 -20.40 3.37 -12.43
C LYS A 127 -21.47 3.79 -13.43
N THR A 128 -22.34 4.74 -13.03
CA THR A 128 -23.47 5.21 -13.84
C THR A 128 -23.01 5.94 -15.10
N SER A 129 -21.85 6.61 -15.07
CA SER A 129 -21.30 7.29 -16.26
C SER A 129 -20.94 6.28 -17.36
N GLY A 130 -20.47 5.09 -17.02
CA GLY A 130 -20.07 4.02 -17.95
C GLY A 130 -18.87 4.38 -18.83
N VAL A 131 -18.10 5.41 -18.48
CA VAL A 131 -16.91 5.87 -19.22
C VAL A 131 -15.70 6.01 -18.27
N THR A 132 -14.52 6.23 -18.84
CA THR A 132 -13.32 6.54 -18.05
C THR A 132 -13.40 7.93 -17.46
N VAL A 133 -13.59 8.05 -16.14
CA VAL A 133 -13.75 9.32 -15.45
C VAL A 133 -12.39 9.82 -14.95
N VAL A 134 -12.00 11.02 -15.38
CA VAL A 134 -10.93 11.78 -14.71
C VAL A 134 -11.55 12.83 -13.79
N ALA A 135 -10.95 13.03 -12.61
CA ALA A 135 -11.50 13.99 -11.66
C ALA A 135 -10.39 14.72 -10.86
N PRO A 136 -9.86 15.82 -11.37
CA PRO A 136 -9.06 16.72 -10.54
C PRO A 136 -9.93 17.41 -9.48
N SER A 137 -9.29 17.98 -8.44
CA SER A 137 -9.99 18.72 -7.39
C SER A 137 -10.79 19.91 -7.92
N ALA A 138 -11.97 20.16 -7.32
CA ALA A 138 -12.91 21.21 -7.71
C ALA A 138 -12.48 22.60 -7.17
N ASN A 139 -11.36 23.13 -7.69
CA ASN A 139 -10.83 24.46 -7.40
C ASN A 139 -10.14 25.04 -8.65
N LEU A 140 -9.99 26.32 -8.73
CA LEU A 140 -9.13 26.96 -9.72
C LEU A 140 -7.68 26.56 -9.46
N SER A 141 -6.88 26.46 -10.52
CA SER A 141 -5.46 26.07 -10.39
C SER A 141 -4.70 27.04 -9.48
N GLY A 142 -4.03 26.50 -8.46
CA GLY A 142 -3.32 27.30 -7.45
C GLY A 142 -4.16 27.68 -6.22
N GLU A 143 -5.48 27.54 -6.26
CA GLU A 143 -6.34 27.79 -5.08
C GLU A 143 -6.48 26.55 -4.20
N PRO A 144 -6.85 26.73 -2.91
CA PRO A 144 -7.15 25.61 -2.03
C PRO A 144 -8.31 24.74 -2.58
N PRO A 145 -8.23 23.41 -2.41
CA PRO A 145 -9.30 22.52 -2.86
C PRO A 145 -10.58 22.70 -2.04
N ALA A 146 -11.74 22.61 -2.70
CA ALA A 146 -13.05 22.73 -2.06
C ALA A 146 -13.39 21.44 -1.28
N TYR A 147 -13.81 21.60 -0.02
CA TYR A 147 -14.27 20.49 0.83
C TYR A 147 -15.78 20.54 1.12
N GLU A 148 -16.50 21.50 0.55
CA GLU A 148 -17.96 21.65 0.64
C GLU A 148 -18.55 22.21 -0.66
N ALA A 149 -19.82 21.89 -0.91
CA ALA A 149 -20.52 22.28 -2.15
C ALA A 149 -20.60 23.80 -2.34
N ASN A 150 -20.77 24.59 -1.28
CA ASN A 150 -20.87 26.04 -1.36
C ASN A 150 -19.60 26.66 -1.99
N SER A 151 -18.43 26.17 -1.67
CA SER A 151 -17.16 26.62 -2.26
C SER A 151 -17.11 26.29 -3.76
N VAL A 152 -17.61 25.09 -4.16
CA VAL A 152 -17.69 24.67 -5.55
C VAL A 152 -18.70 25.55 -6.31
N ILE A 153 -19.88 25.79 -5.76
CA ILE A 153 -20.91 26.65 -6.33
C ILE A 153 -20.35 28.04 -6.59
N LYS A 154 -19.67 28.62 -5.62
CA LYS A 154 -19.05 29.95 -5.74
C LYS A 154 -18.06 30.03 -6.91
N ALA A 155 -17.27 28.99 -7.14
CA ALA A 155 -16.22 28.98 -8.15
C ALA A 155 -16.73 28.60 -9.56
N PHE A 156 -17.73 27.68 -9.65
CA PHE A 156 -18.08 26.99 -10.90
C PHE A 156 -19.54 27.10 -11.33
N ASN A 157 -20.42 27.77 -10.56
CA ASN A 157 -21.79 28.02 -11.00
C ASN A 157 -21.78 28.79 -12.33
N GLY A 158 -22.59 28.34 -13.29
CA GLY A 158 -22.62 28.88 -14.66
C GLY A 158 -21.49 28.41 -15.58
N LYS A 159 -20.51 27.60 -15.06
CA LYS A 159 -19.34 27.12 -15.83
C LYS A 159 -19.31 25.63 -16.07
N ILE A 160 -19.99 24.83 -15.23
CA ILE A 160 -20.12 23.38 -15.33
C ILE A 160 -21.58 22.95 -15.33
N ASP A 161 -21.86 21.73 -15.73
CA ASP A 161 -23.22 21.25 -16.01
C ASP A 161 -23.98 20.86 -14.72
N TYR A 162 -23.30 20.15 -13.80
CA TYR A 162 -23.88 19.74 -12.53
C TYR A 162 -22.91 19.95 -11.36
N ILE A 163 -23.50 20.20 -10.18
CA ILE A 163 -22.83 20.13 -8.89
C ILE A 163 -23.66 19.20 -7.99
N ILE A 164 -23.08 18.10 -7.55
CA ILE A 164 -23.68 17.21 -6.56
C ILE A 164 -23.27 17.72 -5.18
N ASP A 165 -24.25 18.19 -4.40
CA ASP A 165 -24.06 18.55 -3.00
C ASP A 165 -24.35 17.33 -2.13
N GLY A 166 -23.29 16.63 -1.72
CA GLY A 166 -23.34 15.53 -0.75
C GLY A 166 -22.78 15.93 0.63
N GLY A 167 -22.81 17.24 0.95
CA GLY A 167 -22.30 17.76 2.22
C GLY A 167 -20.77 17.93 2.26
N PRO A 168 -20.21 18.23 3.44
CA PRO A 168 -18.77 18.44 3.63
C PRO A 168 -18.00 17.12 3.55
N THR A 169 -16.81 17.16 2.96
CA THR A 169 -15.93 15.98 2.87
C THR A 169 -15.29 15.65 4.22
N ARG A 170 -15.03 14.35 4.45
CA ARG A 170 -14.54 13.84 5.75
C ARG A 170 -13.14 14.32 6.09
N HIS A 171 -12.19 14.23 5.15
CA HIS A 171 -10.78 14.56 5.41
C HIS A 171 -10.42 16.03 5.20
N ARG A 172 -11.17 16.75 4.37
CA ARG A 172 -10.91 18.18 4.04
C ARG A 172 -9.48 18.45 3.53
N THR A 173 -8.80 17.40 3.09
CA THR A 173 -7.42 17.41 2.63
C THR A 173 -7.34 16.55 1.37
N SER A 174 -6.50 16.95 0.41
CA SER A 174 -6.31 16.18 -0.82
C SER A 174 -5.76 14.78 -0.56
N SER A 175 -5.96 13.87 -1.51
CA SER A 175 -5.36 12.53 -1.46
C SER A 175 -3.83 12.60 -1.40
N THR A 176 -3.21 11.63 -0.71
CA THR A 176 -1.78 11.36 -0.85
C THR A 176 -1.52 10.77 -2.23
N VAL A 177 -0.44 11.19 -2.89
CA VAL A 177 -0.06 10.74 -4.24
C VAL A 177 1.25 10.01 -4.16
N VAL A 178 1.27 8.75 -4.60
CA VAL A 178 2.48 7.92 -4.65
C VAL A 178 2.76 7.49 -6.08
N ARG A 179 4.03 7.45 -6.47
CA ARG A 179 4.49 6.85 -7.71
C ARG A 179 5.20 5.55 -7.42
N ILE A 180 4.89 4.51 -8.19
CA ILE A 180 5.50 3.19 -8.05
C ILE A 180 6.06 2.76 -9.40
N ILE A 181 7.38 2.52 -9.43
CA ILE A 181 8.12 2.03 -10.59
C ILE A 181 8.94 0.82 -10.14
N GLY A 182 8.55 -0.38 -10.58
CA GLY A 182 9.11 -1.62 -10.03
C GLY A 182 8.90 -1.68 -8.51
N ASP A 183 9.97 -1.81 -7.75
CA ASP A 183 9.95 -1.82 -6.28
C ASP A 183 10.19 -0.45 -5.64
N ASN A 184 10.35 0.60 -6.43
CA ASN A 184 10.54 1.95 -5.89
C ASN A 184 9.19 2.62 -5.61
N VAL A 185 8.99 3.07 -4.37
CA VAL A 185 7.81 3.83 -3.91
C VAL A 185 8.23 5.24 -3.56
N GLU A 186 7.66 6.21 -4.25
CA GLU A 186 7.95 7.63 -4.06
C GLU A 186 6.66 8.39 -3.73
N VAL A 187 6.60 9.05 -2.57
CA VAL A 187 5.49 9.93 -2.21
C VAL A 187 5.69 11.29 -2.90
N LEU A 188 4.94 11.51 -3.99
CA LEU A 188 4.97 12.76 -4.75
C LEU A 188 4.29 13.92 -4.02
N ARG A 189 3.27 13.61 -3.22
CA ARG A 189 2.53 14.59 -2.40
C ARG A 189 1.94 13.90 -1.18
N GLU A 190 2.27 14.36 -0.01
CA GLU A 190 1.59 14.01 1.22
C GLU A 190 0.22 14.69 1.27
N GLY A 191 -0.79 13.97 1.72
CA GLY A 191 -2.17 14.41 1.83
C GLY A 191 -2.85 13.80 3.05
N ALA A 192 -4.04 13.23 2.88
CA ALA A 192 -4.82 12.66 3.98
C ALA A 192 -4.16 11.43 4.62
N ILE A 193 -3.27 10.73 3.92
CA ILE A 193 -2.46 9.63 4.46
C ILE A 193 -1.03 10.15 4.68
N PRO A 194 -0.49 10.03 5.91
CA PRO A 194 0.91 10.36 6.21
C PRO A 194 1.89 9.53 5.36
N LYS A 195 3.01 10.13 5.01
CA LYS A 195 4.08 9.47 4.24
C LYS A 195 4.62 8.21 4.94
N SER A 196 4.73 8.24 6.28
CA SER A 196 5.14 7.09 7.08
C SER A 196 4.23 5.88 6.86
N VAL A 197 2.89 6.09 6.90
CA VAL A 197 1.90 5.03 6.69
C VAL A 197 2.02 4.41 5.30
N VAL A 198 2.29 5.22 4.26
CA VAL A 198 2.52 4.70 2.91
C VAL A 198 3.73 3.77 2.89
N TYR A 199 4.83 4.17 3.51
CA TYR A 199 6.04 3.35 3.56
C TYR A 199 5.84 2.10 4.40
N ASP A 200 5.18 2.19 5.56
CA ASP A 200 4.89 1.04 6.43
C ASP A 200 4.15 -0.08 5.68
N PHE A 201 3.20 0.28 4.82
CA PHE A 201 2.50 -0.70 3.98
C PHE A 201 3.22 -1.07 2.67
N SER A 202 4.33 -0.44 2.35
CA SER A 202 5.08 -0.73 1.12
C SER A 202 6.33 -1.59 1.33
N TYR A 203 6.73 -1.88 2.57
CA TYR A 203 7.88 -2.73 2.84
C TYR A 203 7.70 -4.15 2.31
N THR A 204 8.80 -4.74 1.82
CA THR A 204 8.91 -6.20 1.74
C THR A 204 9.26 -6.71 3.13
N THR A 205 8.27 -7.33 3.79
CA THR A 205 8.43 -7.80 5.17
C THR A 205 8.77 -9.29 5.20
N VAL A 206 9.92 -9.62 5.79
CA VAL A 206 10.35 -11.00 6.01
C VAL A 206 10.30 -11.30 7.50
N LEU A 207 9.49 -12.29 7.88
CA LEU A 207 9.29 -12.71 9.26
C LEU A 207 9.92 -14.08 9.49
N PHE A 208 10.84 -14.17 10.45
CA PHE A 208 11.40 -15.42 10.92
C PHE A 208 10.72 -15.86 12.21
N ILE A 209 10.28 -17.13 12.29
CA ILE A 209 9.56 -17.65 13.45
C ILE A 209 10.25 -18.89 14.04
N CYS A 210 10.34 -18.91 15.37
CA CYS A 210 10.71 -20.09 16.16
C CYS A 210 9.81 -20.18 17.40
N THR A 211 10.16 -20.99 18.38
CA THR A 211 9.34 -21.14 19.60
C THR A 211 9.45 -19.91 20.52
N GLY A 212 10.67 -19.64 21.04
CA GLY A 212 10.89 -18.63 22.09
C GLY A 212 11.37 -17.26 21.61
N ASN A 213 11.74 -17.09 20.35
CA ASN A 213 12.33 -15.87 19.77
C ASN A 213 13.60 -15.38 20.51
N THR A 214 14.37 -16.32 21.07
CA THR A 214 15.62 -16.03 21.80
C THR A 214 16.84 -16.74 21.22
N CYS A 215 16.64 -17.67 20.26
CA CYS A 215 17.72 -18.45 19.64
C CYS A 215 17.64 -18.38 18.10
N ARG A 216 16.91 -19.31 17.46
CA ARG A 216 16.93 -19.54 16.00
C ARG A 216 16.43 -18.36 15.17
N SER A 217 15.25 -17.84 15.47
CA SER A 217 14.69 -16.75 14.67
C SER A 217 15.44 -15.44 14.79
N PRO A 218 16.02 -15.04 15.96
CA PRO A 218 16.93 -13.89 16.05
C PRO A 218 18.22 -14.07 15.26
N ILE A 219 18.81 -15.27 15.28
CA ILE A 219 19.98 -15.59 14.43
C ILE A 219 19.62 -15.38 12.94
N ALA A 220 18.47 -15.91 12.51
CA ALA A 220 18.04 -15.80 11.14
C ALA A 220 17.78 -14.35 10.72
N GLU A 221 17.10 -13.56 11.55
CA GLU A 221 16.87 -12.13 11.33
C GLU A 221 18.19 -11.38 11.13
N ALA A 222 19.13 -11.55 12.05
CA ALA A 222 20.40 -10.82 12.03
C ALA A 222 21.26 -11.22 10.82
N ILE A 223 21.39 -12.51 10.52
CA ILE A 223 22.13 -12.99 9.34
C ILE A 223 21.48 -12.48 8.05
N PHE A 224 20.16 -12.50 7.97
CA PHE A 224 19.45 -12.03 6.78
C PHE A 224 19.66 -10.52 6.55
N LYS A 225 19.54 -9.70 7.61
CA LYS A 225 19.84 -8.26 7.54
C LYS A 225 21.26 -8.02 7.04
N ASN A 226 22.24 -8.72 7.61
CA ASN A 226 23.66 -8.57 7.25
C ASN A 226 23.92 -8.95 5.78
N LEU A 227 23.41 -10.09 5.32
CA LEU A 227 23.59 -10.53 3.93
C LEU A 227 22.86 -9.62 2.94
N LEU A 228 21.63 -9.18 3.26
CA LEU A 228 20.87 -8.30 2.42
C LEU A 228 21.52 -6.91 2.31
N ALA A 229 22.01 -6.35 3.41
CA ALA A 229 22.75 -5.10 3.43
C ALA A 229 24.02 -5.17 2.57
N LYS A 230 24.78 -6.27 2.68
CA LYS A 230 25.96 -6.54 1.84
C LYS A 230 25.58 -6.64 0.35
N LYS A 231 24.48 -7.33 0.01
CA LYS A 231 24.00 -7.45 -1.37
C LYS A 231 23.71 -6.10 -2.00
N TYR A 232 23.13 -5.16 -1.24
CA TYR A 232 22.81 -3.82 -1.72
C TYR A 232 23.93 -2.79 -1.52
N GLY A 233 25.03 -3.15 -0.85
CA GLY A 233 26.14 -2.23 -0.55
C GLY A 233 25.75 -1.09 0.39
N ILE A 234 24.86 -1.36 1.36
CA ILE A 234 24.33 -0.40 2.34
C ILE A 234 24.54 -0.93 3.77
N SER A 235 24.28 -0.11 4.78
CA SER A 235 24.22 -0.56 6.18
C SER A 235 22.90 -1.26 6.50
N GLU A 236 22.86 -2.05 7.59
CA GLU A 236 21.63 -2.72 8.04
C GLU A 236 20.53 -1.71 8.42
N ASP A 237 20.89 -0.55 8.97
CA ASP A 237 19.96 0.53 9.34
C ASP A 237 19.31 1.19 8.11
N GLU A 238 19.89 1.04 6.92
CA GLU A 238 19.33 1.58 5.67
C GLU A 238 18.37 0.61 4.96
N LEU A 239 18.20 -0.63 5.46
CA LEU A 239 17.32 -1.62 4.85
C LEU A 239 15.86 -1.16 4.80
N GLU A 240 15.36 -0.50 5.84
CA GLU A 240 14.00 0.06 5.82
C GLU A 240 13.86 1.17 4.77
N ALA A 241 14.83 2.06 4.67
CA ALA A 241 14.83 3.09 3.63
C ALA A 241 14.91 2.48 2.21
N LYS A 242 15.50 1.29 2.08
CA LYS A 242 15.53 0.49 0.84
C LYS A 242 14.21 -0.25 0.59
N GLY A 243 13.30 -0.28 1.57
CA GLY A 243 11.98 -0.91 1.47
C GLY A 243 11.93 -2.36 1.95
N PHE A 244 12.82 -2.75 2.86
CA PHE A 244 12.84 -4.08 3.50
C PHE A 244 12.63 -3.96 5.00
N ARG A 245 11.71 -4.74 5.54
CA ARG A 245 11.46 -4.90 6.98
C ARG A 245 11.73 -6.34 7.36
N ILE A 246 12.81 -6.56 8.11
CA ILE A 246 13.22 -7.91 8.53
C ILE A 246 12.99 -8.01 10.04
N ILE A 247 12.15 -8.96 10.44
CA ILE A 247 11.73 -9.14 11.83
C ILE A 247 11.69 -10.62 12.22
N SER A 248 11.68 -10.89 13.51
CA SER A 248 11.47 -12.24 14.03
C SER A 248 10.47 -12.26 15.17
N SER A 249 9.83 -13.41 15.41
CA SER A 249 8.89 -13.62 16.50
C SER A 249 8.92 -15.08 16.98
N GLY A 250 8.20 -15.35 18.06
CA GLY A 250 8.09 -16.71 18.59
C GLY A 250 6.64 -17.13 18.83
N THR A 251 6.33 -18.39 18.50
CA THR A 251 4.99 -18.96 18.68
C THR A 251 4.58 -19.06 20.15
N SER A 252 5.57 -19.11 21.07
CA SER A 252 5.37 -19.14 22.53
C SER A 252 6.30 -18.17 23.25
N ALA A 253 6.69 -17.08 22.58
CA ALA A 253 7.59 -16.09 23.17
C ALA A 253 6.89 -15.18 24.17
N GLY A 254 7.59 -14.88 25.26
CA GLY A 254 7.31 -13.69 26.07
C GLY A 254 7.86 -12.44 25.39
N ALA A 255 7.35 -11.26 25.73
CA ALA A 255 7.86 -10.00 25.20
C ALA A 255 9.10 -9.52 26.00
N GLY A 256 10.10 -8.97 25.32
CA GLY A 256 11.22 -8.27 25.93
C GLY A 256 12.31 -9.18 26.52
N VAL A 257 12.36 -10.47 26.19
CA VAL A 257 13.41 -11.37 26.65
C VAL A 257 14.63 -11.23 25.71
N PRO A 258 15.85 -11.02 26.24
CA PRO A 258 17.06 -10.93 25.42
C PRO A 258 17.42 -12.28 24.80
N PRO A 259 18.29 -12.30 23.78
CA PRO A 259 18.85 -13.54 23.24
C PRO A 259 19.63 -14.29 24.30
N VAL A 260 19.66 -15.62 24.20
CA VAL A 260 20.48 -16.42 25.14
C VAL A 260 21.99 -16.16 24.92
N GLU A 261 22.79 -16.23 25.98
CA GLU A 261 24.20 -15.89 25.95
C GLU A 261 25.00 -16.66 24.87
N GLY A 262 24.66 -17.94 24.63
CA GLY A 262 25.30 -18.76 23.59
C GLY A 262 25.04 -18.21 22.18
N VAL A 263 23.88 -17.62 21.94
CA VAL A 263 23.54 -16.94 20.65
C VAL A 263 24.35 -15.66 20.53
N VAL A 264 24.40 -14.81 21.57
CA VAL A 264 25.16 -13.54 21.54
C VAL A 264 26.61 -13.80 21.17
N LYS A 265 27.29 -14.72 21.90
CA LYS A 265 28.69 -15.08 21.64
C LYS A 265 28.91 -15.64 20.23
N THR A 266 28.01 -16.50 19.76
CA THR A 266 28.10 -17.07 18.40
C THR A 266 27.97 -15.99 17.32
N MET A 267 27.05 -15.07 17.48
CA MET A 267 26.84 -14.01 16.51
C MET A 267 27.96 -12.97 16.53
N GLU A 268 28.55 -12.70 17.72
CA GLU A 268 29.72 -11.83 17.85
C GLU A 268 30.94 -12.43 17.11
N GLU A 269 31.19 -13.75 17.23
CA GLU A 269 32.24 -14.44 16.45
C GLU A 269 32.01 -14.37 14.94
N MET A 270 30.74 -14.24 14.49
CA MET A 270 30.39 -14.00 13.10
C MET A 270 30.46 -12.53 12.68
N GLY A 271 30.81 -11.62 13.60
CA GLY A 271 30.87 -10.16 13.37
C GLY A 271 29.50 -9.49 13.28
N ILE A 272 28.45 -10.07 13.87
CA ILE A 272 27.09 -9.57 13.87
C ILE A 272 26.63 -9.27 15.30
N ASN A 273 26.24 -8.03 15.59
CA ASN A 273 25.72 -7.65 16.90
C ASN A 273 24.22 -7.92 17.01
N ILE A 274 23.80 -8.63 18.05
CA ILE A 274 22.42 -9.01 18.31
C ILE A 274 21.95 -8.61 19.72
N GLU A 275 22.76 -7.91 20.51
CA GLU A 275 22.47 -7.55 21.90
C GLU A 275 21.19 -6.73 22.08
N LYS A 276 20.82 -5.93 21.07
CA LYS A 276 19.61 -5.10 21.09
C LYS A 276 18.33 -5.88 20.82
N HIS A 277 18.43 -7.15 20.41
CA HIS A 277 17.24 -7.95 20.13
C HIS A 277 16.43 -8.18 21.41
N GLN A 278 15.13 -8.07 21.28
CA GLN A 278 14.15 -8.41 22.32
C GLN A 278 13.07 -9.30 21.72
N SER A 279 12.76 -10.38 22.39
CA SER A 279 11.75 -11.32 21.92
C SER A 279 10.36 -10.68 21.84
N GLN A 280 9.58 -11.09 20.87
CA GLN A 280 8.18 -10.71 20.72
C GLN A 280 7.32 -11.93 20.37
N PRO A 281 6.07 -12.00 20.88
CA PRO A 281 5.15 -13.05 20.52
C PRO A 281 4.71 -12.92 19.07
N LEU A 282 4.43 -14.06 18.44
CA LEU A 282 3.75 -14.08 17.14
C LEU A 282 2.32 -13.55 17.31
N THR A 283 1.87 -12.74 16.37
CA THR A 283 0.51 -12.19 16.36
C THR A 283 -0.11 -12.29 14.97
N PRO A 284 -1.44 -12.34 14.84
CA PRO A 284 -2.10 -12.30 13.54
C PRO A 284 -1.69 -11.07 12.70
N SER A 285 -1.45 -9.92 13.32
CA SER A 285 -0.97 -8.70 12.62
C SER A 285 0.40 -8.92 11.97
N LEU A 286 1.35 -9.54 12.68
CA LEU A 286 2.67 -9.84 12.12
C LEU A 286 2.59 -10.84 10.95
N ILE A 287 1.68 -11.82 11.06
CA ILE A 287 1.44 -12.76 9.97
C ILE A 287 0.83 -12.03 8.76
N ASP A 288 -0.17 -11.16 8.97
CA ASP A 288 -0.83 -10.41 7.89
C ASP A 288 0.16 -9.47 7.17
N GLU A 289 1.02 -8.76 7.92
CA GLU A 289 2.00 -7.81 7.40
C GLU A 289 3.14 -8.46 6.62
N ALA A 290 3.50 -9.72 6.96
CA ALA A 290 4.63 -10.40 6.32
C ALA A 290 4.31 -10.80 4.87
N ASP A 291 5.30 -10.65 3.98
CA ASP A 291 5.28 -11.18 2.62
C ASP A 291 5.89 -12.58 2.55
N TYR A 292 6.86 -12.83 3.41
CA TYR A 292 7.54 -14.12 3.55
C TYR A 292 7.66 -14.47 5.02
N ILE A 293 7.22 -15.65 5.38
CA ILE A 293 7.31 -16.20 6.73
C ILE A 293 8.15 -17.46 6.69
N TYR A 294 9.25 -17.47 7.43
CA TYR A 294 10.14 -18.61 7.49
C TYR A 294 10.12 -19.24 8.88
N GLY A 295 9.58 -20.46 8.96
CA GLY A 295 9.61 -21.31 10.17
C GLY A 295 10.87 -22.14 10.26
N MET A 296 11.34 -22.43 11.47
CA MET A 296 12.49 -23.29 11.72
C MET A 296 12.12 -24.77 11.65
N THR A 297 10.87 -25.11 11.92
CA THR A 297 10.32 -26.48 11.90
C THR A 297 8.89 -26.47 11.36
N ASP A 298 8.37 -27.65 10.99
CA ASP A 298 6.99 -27.81 10.53
C ASP A 298 5.97 -27.31 11.55
N SER A 299 6.22 -27.54 12.85
CA SER A 299 5.31 -27.09 13.90
C SER A 299 5.13 -25.57 13.94
N HIS A 300 6.13 -24.77 13.56
CA HIS A 300 5.98 -23.32 13.46
C HIS A 300 5.12 -22.92 12.27
N ILE A 301 5.21 -23.66 11.17
CA ILE A 301 4.40 -23.46 9.96
C ILE A 301 2.95 -23.81 10.22
N ASP A 302 2.71 -24.94 10.88
CA ASP A 302 1.36 -25.43 11.20
C ASP A 302 0.61 -24.43 12.07
N ILE A 303 1.28 -23.84 13.08
CA ILE A 303 0.68 -22.79 13.93
C ILE A 303 0.25 -21.57 13.09
N VAL A 304 1.08 -21.13 12.14
CA VAL A 304 0.71 -19.98 11.28
C VAL A 304 -0.49 -20.33 10.41
N LYS A 305 -0.51 -21.52 9.82
CA LYS A 305 -1.63 -22.01 8.99
C LYS A 305 -2.92 -22.23 9.79
N GLU A 306 -2.81 -22.66 11.04
CA GLU A 306 -3.95 -22.79 11.94
C GLU A 306 -4.55 -21.43 12.29
N TRP A 307 -3.71 -20.44 12.60
CA TRP A 307 -4.18 -19.09 12.96
C TRP A 307 -4.68 -18.29 11.75
N MET A 308 -4.07 -18.50 10.58
CA MET A 308 -4.37 -17.76 9.36
C MET A 308 -4.19 -18.65 8.12
N PRO A 309 -5.21 -19.46 7.77
CA PRO A 309 -5.14 -20.37 6.62
C PRO A 309 -4.78 -19.66 5.29
N GLU A 310 -5.22 -18.41 5.12
CA GLU A 310 -4.92 -17.58 3.95
C GLU A 310 -3.45 -17.20 3.81
N ALA A 311 -2.63 -17.43 4.84
CA ALA A 311 -1.19 -17.19 4.80
C ALA A 311 -0.40 -18.37 4.17
N GLU A 312 -1.04 -19.45 3.74
CA GLU A 312 -0.38 -20.67 3.27
C GLU A 312 0.64 -20.40 2.15
N ASP A 313 0.32 -19.53 1.20
CA ASP A 313 1.19 -19.22 0.06
C ASP A 313 2.46 -18.43 0.42
N LYS A 314 2.54 -17.87 1.63
CA LYS A 314 3.67 -17.05 2.10
C LYS A 314 4.45 -17.66 3.27
N VAL A 315 4.11 -18.88 3.69
CA VAL A 315 4.74 -19.59 4.81
C VAL A 315 5.59 -20.75 4.31
N PHE A 316 6.85 -20.77 4.70
CA PHE A 316 7.84 -21.73 4.23
C PHE A 316 8.73 -22.20 5.38
N LEU A 317 9.28 -23.43 5.29
CA LEU A 317 10.47 -23.79 6.08
C LEU A 317 11.65 -22.91 5.65
N LEU A 318 12.51 -22.51 6.61
CA LEU A 318 13.72 -21.76 6.28
C LEU A 318 14.66 -22.61 5.41
N SER A 319 14.82 -23.89 5.72
CA SER A 319 15.57 -24.82 4.87
C SER A 319 14.86 -25.04 3.53
N PRO A 320 15.52 -24.80 2.39
CA PRO A 320 14.93 -25.06 1.08
C PRO A 320 14.76 -26.57 0.80
N ASN A 321 15.50 -27.42 1.51
CA ASN A 321 15.43 -28.88 1.37
C ASN A 321 14.40 -29.53 2.31
N SER A 322 13.54 -28.73 2.97
CA SER A 322 12.54 -29.20 3.93
C SER A 322 13.13 -29.87 5.19
N GLU A 323 14.40 -29.60 5.50
CA GLU A 323 15.03 -30.06 6.74
C GLU A 323 14.66 -29.12 7.88
N GLN A 324 14.40 -29.69 9.05
CA GLN A 324 14.11 -28.88 10.25
C GLN A 324 15.40 -28.38 10.89
N ILE A 325 15.36 -27.15 11.42
CA ILE A 325 16.47 -26.56 12.16
C ILE A 325 16.24 -26.80 13.65
N GLU A 326 17.03 -27.68 14.24
CA GLU A 326 16.92 -28.08 15.63
C GLU A 326 17.20 -26.90 16.59
N ASP A 327 16.61 -26.97 17.80
CA ASP A 327 16.76 -25.93 18.81
C ASP A 327 18.10 -26.11 19.56
N PRO A 328 19.00 -25.14 19.51
CA PRO A 328 20.29 -25.22 20.22
C PRO A 328 20.18 -24.94 21.71
N ILE A 329 18.97 -24.63 22.23
CA ILE A 329 18.80 -24.23 23.64
C ILE A 329 19.31 -25.29 24.61
N GLY A 330 20.15 -24.86 25.57
CA GLY A 330 20.77 -25.77 26.55
C GLY A 330 21.94 -26.62 26.01
N GLY A 331 22.27 -26.47 24.73
CA GLY A 331 23.41 -27.13 24.11
C GLY A 331 24.78 -26.47 24.42
N SER A 332 25.85 -27.06 23.87
CA SER A 332 27.20 -26.52 23.94
C SER A 332 27.38 -25.31 23.01
N MET A 333 28.47 -24.56 23.14
CA MET A 333 28.79 -23.50 22.17
C MET A 333 28.90 -24.00 20.72
N ASP A 334 29.38 -25.22 20.53
CA ASP A 334 29.45 -25.82 19.19
C ASP A 334 28.05 -26.05 18.62
N THR A 335 27.06 -26.45 19.44
CA THR A 335 25.67 -26.60 19.02
C THR A 335 25.09 -25.27 18.53
N TYR A 336 25.37 -24.15 19.23
CA TYR A 336 24.94 -22.82 18.76
C TYR A 336 25.61 -22.42 17.45
N LYS A 337 26.91 -22.70 17.29
CA LYS A 337 27.65 -22.41 16.04
C LYS A 337 27.15 -23.25 14.87
N GLU A 338 26.89 -24.52 15.07
CA GLU A 338 26.30 -25.40 14.05
C GLU A 338 24.91 -24.91 13.61
N CYS A 339 24.06 -24.54 14.56
CA CYS A 339 22.75 -23.98 14.27
C CYS A 339 22.85 -22.67 13.46
N ALA A 340 23.72 -21.74 13.86
CA ALA A 340 23.92 -20.47 13.14
C ALA A 340 24.47 -20.70 11.73
N ASN A 341 25.41 -21.64 11.57
CA ASN A 341 25.95 -21.98 10.24
C ASN A 341 24.90 -22.64 9.34
N THR A 342 24.04 -23.50 9.89
CA THR A 342 22.90 -24.09 9.15
C THR A 342 21.93 -23.03 8.69
N ILE A 343 21.52 -22.12 9.59
CA ILE A 343 20.65 -20.98 9.27
C ILE A 343 21.28 -20.12 8.16
N LYS A 344 22.56 -19.80 8.28
CA LYS A 344 23.28 -19.00 7.28
C LYS A 344 23.24 -19.64 5.90
N LYS A 345 23.54 -20.93 5.80
CA LYS A 345 23.48 -21.67 4.52
C LYS A 345 22.08 -21.65 3.91
N CYS A 346 21.03 -21.80 4.73
CA CYS A 346 19.65 -21.73 4.26
C CYS A 346 19.31 -20.34 3.73
N ILE A 347 19.75 -19.27 4.40
CA ILE A 347 19.52 -17.89 3.98
C ILE A 347 20.28 -17.58 2.69
N GLU A 348 21.54 -17.99 2.56
CA GLU A 348 22.35 -17.80 1.34
C GLU A 348 21.68 -18.39 0.09
N GLN A 349 20.94 -19.48 0.22
CA GLN A 349 20.17 -20.07 -0.89
C GLN A 349 18.86 -19.33 -1.22
N ARG A 350 18.42 -18.40 -0.37
CA ARG A 350 17.16 -17.67 -0.51
C ARG A 350 17.34 -16.19 -0.78
N ILE A 351 18.48 -15.63 -0.42
CA ILE A 351 18.72 -14.18 -0.45
C ILE A 351 18.63 -13.56 -1.85
N ASP A 352 18.80 -14.36 -2.90
CA ASP A 352 18.72 -13.88 -4.28
C ASP A 352 17.29 -13.49 -4.73
N LYS A 353 16.28 -13.93 -3.98
CA LYS A 353 14.89 -13.51 -4.23
C LYS A 353 14.62 -12.05 -3.86
N PHE A 354 15.47 -11.45 -3.03
CA PHE A 354 15.29 -10.13 -2.41
C PHE A 354 16.29 -9.03 -2.94
#